data_50a68dc0cafafc5b4d9ffd7ed910377a
#
_entry.id   50a68dc0cafafc5b4d9ffd7ed910377a
#
_cell.length_a   1.000
_cell.length_b   1.000
_cell.length_c   1.000
_cell.angle_alpha   90.00
_cell.angle_beta   90.00
_cell.angle_gamma   90.00
#
_symmetry.space_group_name_H-M   'P 1'
#
loop_
_entity.id
_entity.type
_entity.pdbx_description
1 polymer ?
#
loop_
_entity_poly.entity_id
_entity_poly.type
_entity_poly.pdbx_seq_one_letter_code
_entity_poly.pdbx_strand_id
1 'polypeptide(L)'
;VKVGLRTTDPTLKHIAISLVTGKALAEKKTQIRVHLRKKDAKQSGCIIFNIQPDEGIAIELFVKKPGLTREFARHQLSYRYPEQAVLPDAYEQVLVDAIAGHKNLFTSGDEVLESWRILQPLLDGWTQGEGQLVSYVKGTALETL
;
A
#
# COMPACT_ATOMS: atom_id res chain seq x y z
N VAL A 1 11.31 -3.65 -6.22
CA VAL A 1 10.61 -4.92 -6.48
C VAL A 1 9.12 -4.64 -6.61
N LYS A 2 8.47 -5.26 -7.58
CA LYS A 2 7.01 -5.23 -7.78
C LYS A 2 6.51 -6.66 -7.92
N VAL A 3 5.60 -7.05 -7.05
CA VAL A 3 5.04 -8.41 -6.99
C VAL A 3 3.52 -8.33 -7.08
N GLY A 4 2.94 -9.06 -8.01
CA GLY A 4 1.50 -9.25 -8.13
C GLY A 4 1.07 -10.50 -7.36
N LEU A 5 0.08 -10.35 -6.48
CA LEU A 5 -0.48 -11.44 -5.70
C LEU A 5 -1.96 -11.62 -6.01
N ARG A 6 -2.44 -12.83 -5.86
CA ARG A 6 -3.86 -13.18 -5.89
C ARG A 6 -4.18 -14.04 -4.68
N THR A 7 -5.32 -13.82 -4.07
CA THR A 7 -5.79 -14.65 -2.98
C THR A 7 -6.67 -15.79 -3.49
N THR A 8 -6.63 -16.92 -2.79
CA THR A 8 -7.52 -18.06 -2.99
C THR A 8 -8.84 -17.92 -2.25
N ASP A 9 -8.96 -16.93 -1.35
CA ASP A 9 -10.21 -16.63 -0.65
C ASP A 9 -11.33 -16.30 -1.64
N PRO A 10 -12.46 -17.00 -1.59
CA PRO A 10 -13.58 -16.81 -2.52
C PRO A 10 -14.13 -15.38 -2.54
N THR A 11 -14.07 -14.65 -1.42
CA THR A 11 -14.56 -13.28 -1.31
C THR A 11 -13.62 -12.26 -1.93
N LEU A 12 -12.31 -12.52 -1.92
CA LEU A 12 -11.24 -11.64 -2.37
C LEU A 12 -10.58 -12.06 -3.68
N LYS A 13 -10.95 -13.22 -4.25
CA LYS A 13 -10.31 -13.79 -5.46
C LYS A 13 -10.29 -12.88 -6.69
N HIS A 14 -11.17 -11.87 -6.70
CA HIS A 14 -11.28 -10.89 -7.78
C HIS A 14 -10.44 -9.64 -7.57
N ILE A 15 -9.76 -9.54 -6.42
CA ILE A 15 -8.92 -8.40 -6.08
C ILE A 15 -7.49 -8.70 -6.53
N ALA A 16 -6.95 -7.83 -7.38
CA ALA A 16 -5.53 -7.84 -7.70
C ALA A 16 -4.78 -7.08 -6.60
N ILE A 17 -3.80 -7.74 -5.98
CA ILE A 17 -2.94 -7.15 -4.96
C ILE A 17 -1.57 -6.92 -5.59
N SER A 18 -1.02 -5.72 -5.45
CA SER A 18 0.32 -5.39 -5.90
C SER A 18 1.14 -4.87 -4.72
N LEU A 19 2.24 -5.55 -4.44
CA LEU A 19 3.24 -5.10 -3.48
C LEU A 19 4.37 -4.42 -4.24
N VAL A 20 4.71 -3.20 -3.83
CA VAL A 20 5.80 -2.44 -4.46
C VAL A 20 6.73 -1.94 -3.36
N THR A 21 8.01 -2.21 -3.50
CA THR A 21 9.05 -1.72 -2.58
C THR A 21 10.34 -1.41 -3.33
N GLY A 22 11.11 -0.45 -2.84
CA GLY A 22 12.38 -0.08 -3.43
C GLY A 22 13.26 0.69 -2.45
N LYS A 23 14.56 0.67 -2.71
CA LYS A 23 15.56 1.47 -1.99
C LYS A 23 15.93 2.69 -2.83
N ALA A 24 16.33 3.77 -2.16
CA ALA A 24 16.79 5.00 -2.82
C ALA A 24 15.79 5.58 -3.85
N LEU A 25 14.50 5.41 -3.61
CA LEU A 25 13.44 6.08 -4.36
C LEU A 25 13.41 7.57 -4.05
N ALA A 26 12.64 8.35 -4.83
CA ALA A 26 12.50 9.79 -4.67
C ALA A 26 11.99 10.18 -3.27
N GLU A 27 11.10 9.37 -2.70
CA GLU A 27 10.48 9.61 -1.40
C GLU A 27 10.53 8.35 -0.52
N LYS A 28 10.70 8.56 0.79
CA LYS A 28 10.42 7.52 1.80
C LYS A 28 8.95 7.56 2.09
N LYS A 29 8.21 6.56 1.61
CA LYS A 29 6.76 6.52 1.73
C LYS A 29 6.26 5.10 1.92
N THR A 30 5.37 4.94 2.89
CA THR A 30 4.62 3.70 3.10
C THR A 30 3.14 4.01 3.03
N GLN A 31 2.43 3.39 2.09
CA GLN A 31 1.00 3.61 1.92
C GLN A 31 0.29 2.36 1.41
N ILE A 32 -1.00 2.27 1.71
CA ILE A 32 -1.91 1.28 1.13
C ILE A 32 -2.90 2.03 0.24
N ARG A 33 -3.03 1.62 -1.00
CA ARG A 33 -3.98 2.20 -1.97
C ARG A 33 -5.05 1.17 -2.33
N VAL A 34 -6.30 1.50 -2.05
CA VAL A 34 -7.46 0.68 -2.40
C VAL A 34 -8.20 1.33 -3.56
N HIS A 35 -8.04 0.77 -4.74
CA HIS A 35 -8.74 1.25 -5.94
C HIS A 35 -10.17 0.75 -5.95
N LEU A 36 -11.13 1.67 -5.99
CA LEU A 36 -12.55 1.35 -6.04
C LEU A 36 -12.95 0.90 -7.43
N ARG A 37 -13.73 -0.18 -7.51
CA ARG A 37 -14.19 -0.71 -8.80
C ARG A 37 -15.17 0.26 -9.47
N LYS A 38 -14.93 0.58 -10.74
CA LYS A 38 -15.87 1.32 -11.58
C LYS A 38 -15.87 0.73 -12.99
N LYS A 39 -16.96 0.93 -13.76
CA LYS A 39 -17.04 0.51 -15.17
C LYS A 39 -16.00 1.22 -16.06
N ASP A 40 -15.67 2.47 -15.73
CA ASP A 40 -14.65 3.26 -16.42
C ASP A 40 -13.43 3.45 -15.51
N ALA A 41 -12.32 2.83 -15.88
CA ALA A 41 -11.07 2.88 -15.13
C ALA A 41 -10.50 4.31 -14.96
N LYS A 42 -10.79 5.21 -15.91
CA LYS A 42 -10.33 6.61 -15.86
C LYS A 42 -11.01 7.44 -14.76
N GLN A 43 -12.12 6.96 -14.21
CA GLN A 43 -12.88 7.64 -13.16
C GLN A 43 -13.01 6.78 -11.90
N SER A 44 -12.06 5.88 -11.68
CA SER A 44 -12.02 5.04 -10.49
C SER A 44 -11.53 5.85 -9.28
N GLY A 45 -12.32 5.87 -8.21
CA GLY A 45 -11.91 6.45 -6.94
C GLY A 45 -10.82 5.61 -6.27
N CYS A 46 -10.15 6.19 -5.27
CA CYS A 46 -9.11 5.52 -4.50
C CYS A 46 -9.19 5.92 -3.03
N ILE A 47 -9.06 4.95 -2.13
CA ILE A 47 -8.82 5.21 -0.71
C ILE A 47 -7.33 4.99 -0.47
N ILE A 48 -6.68 5.96 0.17
CA ILE A 48 -5.25 5.97 0.43
C ILE A 48 -5.05 6.05 1.93
N PHE A 49 -4.42 5.02 2.49
CA PHE A 49 -3.94 5.02 3.86
C PHE A 49 -2.46 5.37 3.85
N ASN A 50 -2.10 6.54 4.34
CA ASN A 50 -0.72 6.94 4.52
C ASN A 50 -0.26 6.44 5.89
N ILE A 51 0.76 5.58 5.89
CA ILE A 51 1.32 4.97 7.10
C ILE A 51 2.54 5.78 7.57
N GLN A 52 3.41 6.20 6.65
CA GLN A 52 4.59 7.01 6.89
C GLN A 52 4.97 7.80 5.64
N PRO A 53 5.52 9.06 5.77
CA PRO A 53 5.74 9.83 7.01
C PRO A 53 4.48 10.56 7.49
N ASP A 54 3.56 10.93 6.62
CA ASP A 54 2.41 11.78 6.90
C ASP A 54 1.18 10.90 7.17
N GLU A 55 1.04 10.40 8.38
CA GLU A 55 -0.04 9.50 8.76
C GLU A 55 -1.41 10.13 8.52
N GLY A 56 -2.29 9.35 7.89
CA GLY A 56 -3.63 9.85 7.57
C GLY A 56 -4.35 9.04 6.51
N ILE A 57 -5.53 9.51 6.16
CA ILE A 57 -6.39 8.87 5.15
C ILE A 57 -6.77 9.93 4.11
N ALA A 58 -6.71 9.55 2.85
CA ALA A 58 -7.25 10.34 1.75
C ALA A 58 -8.22 9.51 0.92
N ILE A 59 -9.31 10.14 0.47
CA ILE A 59 -10.31 9.53 -0.39
C ILE A 59 -10.39 10.36 -1.66
N GLU A 60 -10.04 9.78 -2.79
CA GLU A 60 -10.16 10.39 -4.10
C GLU A 60 -11.48 9.95 -4.74
N LEU A 61 -12.28 10.92 -5.15
CA LEU A 61 -13.58 10.71 -5.76
C LEU A 61 -13.68 11.50 -7.07
N PHE A 62 -14.46 10.98 -8.00
CA PHE A 62 -14.86 11.70 -9.20
C PHE A 62 -16.29 12.19 -9.05
N VAL A 63 -16.49 13.48 -8.97
CA VAL A 63 -17.77 14.13 -8.76
C VAL A 63 -18.19 14.85 -10.05
N LYS A 64 -19.45 14.72 -10.43
CA LYS A 64 -19.99 15.45 -11.58
C LYS A 64 -19.85 16.95 -11.35
N LYS A 65 -19.31 17.67 -12.33
CA LYS A 65 -19.29 19.14 -12.30
C LYS A 65 -20.72 19.70 -12.32
N PRO A 66 -20.96 20.80 -11.64
CA PRO A 66 -22.23 21.52 -11.77
C PRO A 66 -22.50 21.89 -13.24
N GLY A 67 -23.76 21.90 -13.64
CA GLY A 67 -24.19 22.24 -14.99
C GLY A 67 -24.73 21.06 -15.79
N LEU A 68 -25.01 21.30 -17.07
CA LEU A 68 -25.66 20.37 -17.99
C LEU A 68 -24.68 19.36 -18.62
N THR A 69 -23.39 19.60 -18.56
CA THR A 69 -22.37 18.70 -19.10
C THR A 69 -22.22 17.42 -18.25
N ARG A 70 -21.79 16.33 -18.86
CA ARG A 70 -21.45 15.08 -18.16
C ARG A 70 -19.97 15.01 -17.79
N GLU A 71 -19.39 16.14 -17.44
CA GLU A 71 -18.01 16.20 -17.01
C GLU A 71 -17.86 15.87 -15.53
N PHE A 72 -16.75 15.19 -15.19
CA PHE A 72 -16.38 14.85 -13.83
C PHE A 72 -15.08 15.54 -13.46
N ALA A 73 -14.98 15.95 -12.19
CA ALA A 73 -13.76 16.47 -11.60
C ALA A 73 -13.30 15.55 -10.48
N ARG A 74 -11.99 15.41 -10.34
CA ARG A 74 -11.38 14.69 -9.22
C ARG A 74 -11.42 15.61 -8.00
N HIS A 75 -11.94 15.09 -6.91
CA HIS A 75 -11.94 15.70 -5.59
C HIS A 75 -11.26 14.80 -4.60
N GLN A 76 -10.59 15.38 -3.62
CA GLN A 76 -9.92 14.65 -2.55
C GLN A 76 -10.43 15.17 -1.21
N LEU A 77 -10.86 14.23 -0.38
CA LEU A 77 -11.10 14.43 1.04
C LEU A 77 -9.92 13.82 1.78
N SER A 78 -9.36 14.53 2.74
CA SER A 78 -8.23 14.01 3.50
C SER A 78 -8.35 14.36 4.97
N TYR A 79 -7.90 13.43 5.80
CA TYR A 79 -7.64 13.61 7.21
C TYR A 79 -6.18 13.32 7.47
N ARG A 80 -5.53 14.17 8.22
CA ARG A 80 -4.16 13.97 8.73
C ARG A 80 -4.15 14.27 10.21
N TYR A 81 -3.27 13.60 10.94
CA TYR A 81 -3.04 13.99 12.32
C TYR A 81 -2.50 15.42 12.38
N PRO A 82 -2.90 16.20 13.41
CA PRO A 82 -2.33 17.55 13.61
C PRO A 82 -0.80 17.46 13.77
N GLU A 83 -0.06 18.42 13.24
CA GLU A 83 1.40 18.49 13.36
C GLU A 83 1.89 18.50 14.81
N GLN A 84 1.05 19.00 15.73
CA GLN A 84 1.33 19.01 17.17
C GLN A 84 1.00 17.70 17.87
N ALA A 85 0.42 16.72 17.19
CA ALA A 85 0.15 15.42 17.77
C ALA A 85 1.48 14.71 18.06
N VAL A 86 1.76 14.48 19.33
CA VAL A 86 2.88 13.63 19.74
C VAL A 86 2.49 12.19 19.44
N LEU A 87 2.89 11.69 18.29
CA LEU A 87 2.71 10.28 17.96
C LEU A 87 3.87 9.51 18.59
N PRO A 88 3.59 8.41 19.31
CA PRO A 88 4.65 7.58 19.88
C PRO A 88 5.51 7.01 18.74
N ASP A 89 6.80 6.87 18.99
CA ASP A 89 7.67 6.12 18.08
C ASP A 89 7.16 4.68 17.97
N ALA A 90 7.34 4.09 16.79
CA ALA A 90 6.88 2.72 16.53
C ALA A 90 7.49 1.70 17.51
N TYR A 91 8.72 1.92 17.97
CA TYR A 91 9.35 1.07 18.97
C TYR A 91 8.76 1.27 20.37
N GLU A 92 8.40 2.50 20.75
CA GLU A 92 7.74 2.78 22.02
C GLU A 92 6.39 2.06 22.08
N GLN A 93 5.59 2.15 21.02
CA GLN A 93 4.29 1.48 20.95
C GLN A 93 4.45 -0.04 21.04
N VAL A 94 5.38 -0.62 20.30
CA VAL A 94 5.67 -2.08 20.32
C VAL A 94 6.07 -2.53 21.73
N LEU A 95 6.92 -1.78 22.44
CA LEU A 95 7.33 -2.12 23.80
C LEU A 95 6.15 -2.04 24.78
N VAL A 96 5.34 -0.99 24.71
CA VAL A 96 4.15 -0.85 25.55
C VAL A 96 3.17 -1.99 25.31
N ASP A 97 2.89 -2.34 24.06
CA ASP A 97 1.98 -3.43 23.72
C ASP A 97 2.53 -4.80 24.15
N ALA A 98 3.85 -5.01 24.04
CA ALA A 98 4.49 -6.23 24.53
C ALA A 98 4.37 -6.38 26.04
N ILE A 99 4.62 -5.32 26.82
CA ILE A 99 4.51 -5.31 28.29
C ILE A 99 3.04 -5.51 28.70
N ALA A 100 2.10 -4.86 28.01
CA ALA A 100 0.67 -4.98 28.29
C ALA A 100 0.06 -6.30 27.82
N GLY A 101 0.79 -7.12 27.05
CA GLY A 101 0.30 -8.38 26.50
C GLY A 101 -0.69 -8.20 25.32
N HIS A 102 -0.73 -7.03 24.70
CA HIS A 102 -1.54 -6.75 23.54
C HIS A 102 -0.91 -7.37 22.29
N LYS A 103 -1.53 -8.41 21.75
CA LYS A 103 -0.96 -9.18 20.62
C LYS A 103 -1.42 -8.70 19.24
N ASN A 104 -2.33 -7.76 19.18
CA ASN A 104 -3.01 -7.37 17.91
C ASN A 104 -2.08 -6.83 16.83
N LEU A 105 -0.95 -6.24 17.21
CA LEU A 105 0.04 -5.67 16.28
C LEU A 105 1.24 -6.59 16.03
N PHE A 106 1.27 -7.79 16.67
CA PHE A 106 2.37 -8.73 16.49
C PHE A 106 2.01 -9.80 15.48
N THR A 107 2.88 -9.99 14.51
CA THR A 107 2.78 -11.10 13.57
C THR A 107 3.09 -12.41 14.28
N SER A 108 2.25 -13.41 14.12
CA SER A 108 2.49 -14.75 14.67
C SER A 108 3.61 -15.48 13.91
N GLY A 109 4.21 -16.50 14.54
CA GLY A 109 5.20 -17.35 13.89
C GLY A 109 4.65 -18.01 12.62
N ASP A 110 3.40 -18.46 12.66
CA ASP A 110 2.74 -19.10 11.51
C ASP A 110 2.54 -18.12 10.34
N GLU A 111 2.16 -16.89 10.62
CA GLU A 111 2.05 -15.82 9.59
C GLU A 111 3.40 -15.52 8.95
N VAL A 112 4.47 -15.48 9.74
CA VAL A 112 5.84 -15.29 9.21
C VAL A 112 6.23 -16.45 8.31
N LEU A 113 6.03 -17.68 8.75
CA LEU A 113 6.36 -18.88 7.97
C LEU A 113 5.57 -18.94 6.66
N GLU A 114 4.26 -18.63 6.69
CA GLU A 114 3.43 -18.61 5.49
C GLU A 114 3.85 -17.48 4.53
N SER A 115 4.23 -16.33 5.04
CA SER A 115 4.78 -15.23 4.23
C SER A 115 6.04 -15.67 3.48
N TRP A 116 6.96 -16.38 4.14
CA TRP A 116 8.16 -16.94 3.50
C TRP A 116 7.79 -17.99 2.46
N ARG A 117 6.85 -18.88 2.77
CA ARG A 117 6.38 -19.89 1.83
C ARG A 117 5.82 -19.31 0.53
N ILE A 118 5.12 -18.18 0.64
CA ILE A 118 4.58 -17.47 -0.54
C ILE A 118 5.70 -16.81 -1.35
N LEU A 119 6.70 -16.24 -0.69
CA LEU A 119 7.75 -15.46 -1.35
C LEU A 119 8.93 -16.30 -1.83
N GLN A 120 9.21 -17.45 -1.20
CA GLN A 120 10.37 -18.27 -1.53
C GLN A 120 10.46 -18.68 -3.00
N PRO A 121 9.35 -19.12 -3.67
CA PRO A 121 9.41 -19.47 -5.08
C PRO A 121 9.84 -18.30 -6.00
N LEU A 122 9.49 -17.05 -5.62
CA LEU A 122 9.93 -15.87 -6.37
C LEU A 122 11.44 -15.64 -6.20
N LEU A 123 11.95 -15.79 -4.99
CA LEU A 123 13.38 -15.63 -4.69
C LEU A 123 14.20 -16.69 -5.40
N ASP A 124 13.72 -17.93 -5.40
CA ASP A 124 14.37 -19.05 -6.08
C ASP A 124 14.40 -18.83 -7.60
N GLY A 125 13.28 -18.41 -8.21
CA GLY A 125 13.20 -18.09 -9.62
C GLY A 125 14.18 -16.97 -10.01
N TRP A 126 14.26 -15.90 -9.23
CA TRP A 126 15.23 -14.82 -9.49
C TRP A 126 16.70 -15.30 -9.37
N THR A 127 17.00 -16.19 -8.42
CA THR A 127 18.33 -16.77 -8.27
C THR A 127 18.69 -17.64 -9.48
N GLN A 128 17.72 -18.28 -10.10
CA GLN A 128 17.88 -19.10 -11.32
C GLN A 128 17.86 -18.26 -12.60
N GLY A 129 17.76 -16.95 -12.49
CA GLY A 129 17.73 -16.04 -13.64
C GLY A 129 16.36 -15.93 -14.30
N GLU A 130 15.32 -16.44 -13.66
CA GLU A 130 13.95 -16.26 -14.13
C GLU A 130 13.48 -14.83 -13.85
N GLY A 131 12.82 -14.24 -14.85
CA GLY A 131 12.33 -12.88 -14.76
C GLY A 131 13.34 -11.81 -15.17
N GLN A 132 12.84 -10.64 -15.50
CA GLN A 132 13.65 -9.51 -15.92
C GLN A 132 13.94 -8.58 -14.72
N LEU A 133 15.21 -8.43 -14.35
CA LEU A 133 15.63 -7.41 -13.41
C LEU A 133 15.76 -6.07 -14.16
N VAL A 134 14.96 -5.10 -13.76
CA VAL A 134 15.03 -3.73 -14.29
C VAL A 134 15.72 -2.84 -13.26
N SER A 135 16.83 -2.23 -13.68
CA SER A 135 17.52 -1.25 -12.85
C SER A 135 16.84 0.11 -12.95
N TYR A 136 16.82 0.84 -11.86
CA TYR A 136 16.34 2.22 -11.81
C TYR A 136 17.40 3.13 -11.18
N VAL A 137 17.36 4.39 -11.57
CA VAL A 137 18.27 5.41 -11.05
C VAL A 137 17.84 5.85 -9.66
N LYS A 138 18.81 6.16 -8.78
CA LYS A 138 18.52 6.78 -7.48
C LYS A 138 17.66 8.03 -7.66
N GLY A 139 16.60 8.15 -6.87
CA GLY A 139 15.63 9.24 -6.96
C GLY A 139 14.46 8.98 -7.93
N THR A 140 14.35 7.77 -8.49
CA THR A 140 13.20 7.41 -9.33
C THR A 140 11.90 7.44 -8.52
N ALA A 141 10.85 8.02 -9.09
CA ALA A 141 9.53 8.01 -8.48
C ALA A 141 8.91 6.62 -8.49
N LEU A 142 8.20 6.25 -7.42
CA LEU A 142 7.58 4.92 -7.28
C LEU A 142 6.58 4.61 -8.41
N GLU A 143 5.89 5.63 -8.87
CA GLU A 143 4.86 5.52 -9.91
C GLU A 143 5.41 5.16 -11.30
N THR A 144 6.72 5.28 -11.48
CA THR A 144 7.42 4.95 -12.73
C THR A 144 8.00 3.53 -12.75
N LEU A 145 7.91 2.81 -11.65
CA LEU A 145 8.28 1.41 -11.50
C LEU A 145 7.08 0.50 -11.74
#